data_f6ccd288327de2834ad730e7715200b2
#
_entry.id   f6ccd288327de2834ad730e7715200b2
#
_cell.length_a   1.000
_cell.length_b   1.000
_cell.length_c   1.000
_cell.angle_alpha   90.00
_cell.angle_beta   90.00
_cell.angle_gamma   90.00
#
_symmetry.space_group_name_H-M   'P 1'
#
loop_
_entity.id
_entity.type
_entity.pdbx_description
1 polymer ?
#
loop_
_entity_poly.entity_id
_entity_poly.type
_entity_poly.pdbx_seq_one_letter_code
_entity_poly.pdbx_strand_id
1 'polypeptide(L)'
;MLKHGHRYASEISKAVCDIKPYLDTDKTIYAISIGCGPSTEFYGIVDALYDCQVSYIGFDQNPIWTDIQAFNQGKFEQTNHKIQYSFEDFFEFMRPSTRWADILVLNYFFSDLIKFHKEITTDFIKQLAELIKEGKFKWVVINDIPLFYAEGTGYICMEKLIREVSYTPEFEIKVFRRHFSEPNQYQISYGNKISNHLNIPIEESVVQSYSPFSVCGSIQAIIMVKSKNL
;
A
#
# COMPACT_ATOMS: atom_id res chain seq x y z
N MET A 1 -6.63 15.34 2.91
CA MET A 1 -6.38 14.74 1.58
C MET A 1 -5.48 15.62 0.72
N LEU A 2 -5.80 16.88 0.46
CA LEU A 2 -5.06 17.77 -0.46
C LEU A 2 -3.58 18.00 -0.11
N LYS A 3 -3.20 17.94 1.16
CA LYS A 3 -1.79 18.06 1.59
C LYS A 3 -0.94 16.81 1.36
N HIS A 4 -1.53 15.63 1.42
CA HIS A 4 -0.81 14.36 1.44
C HIS A 4 -1.01 13.50 0.20
N GLY A 5 -2.12 13.67 -0.52
CA GLY A 5 -2.55 12.74 -1.56
C GLY A 5 -1.51 12.51 -2.66
N HIS A 6 -0.90 13.57 -3.18
CA HIS A 6 0.15 13.46 -4.22
C HIS A 6 1.37 12.70 -3.73
N ARG A 7 1.79 12.97 -2.48
CA ARG A 7 2.89 12.24 -1.84
C ARG A 7 2.57 10.75 -1.73
N TYR A 8 1.42 10.41 -1.19
CA TYR A 8 0.99 9.03 -1.00
C TYR A 8 0.88 8.28 -2.33
N ALA A 9 0.26 8.90 -3.34
CA ALA A 9 0.18 8.33 -4.67
C ALA A 9 1.57 8.12 -5.30
N SER A 10 2.48 9.09 -5.20
CA SER A 10 3.83 9.00 -5.74
C SER A 10 4.69 7.94 -5.05
N GLU A 11 4.54 7.75 -3.74
CA GLU A 11 5.24 6.72 -2.98
C GLU A 11 4.80 5.32 -3.43
N ILE A 12 3.50 5.11 -3.65
CA ILE A 12 2.97 3.85 -4.18
C ILE A 12 3.37 3.66 -5.64
N SER A 13 3.28 4.70 -6.49
CA SER A 13 3.72 4.62 -7.88
C SER A 13 5.17 4.11 -7.97
N LYS A 14 6.09 4.64 -7.14
CA LYS A 14 7.48 4.16 -7.10
C LYS A 14 7.62 2.69 -6.71
N ALA A 15 6.83 2.23 -5.73
CA ALA A 15 6.84 0.82 -5.35
C ALA A 15 6.33 -0.06 -6.49
N VAL A 16 5.23 0.33 -7.12
CA VAL A 16 4.60 -0.43 -8.20
C VAL A 16 5.47 -0.43 -9.47
N CYS A 17 6.16 0.67 -9.78
CA CYS A 17 7.15 0.69 -10.86
C CYS A 17 8.25 -0.36 -10.69
N ASP A 18 8.73 -0.57 -9.45
CA ASP A 18 9.78 -1.57 -9.20
C ASP A 18 9.29 -3.00 -9.31
N ILE A 19 8.03 -3.28 -8.99
CA ILE A 19 7.46 -4.62 -9.11
C ILE A 19 6.86 -4.91 -10.49
N LYS A 20 6.57 -3.88 -11.30
CA LYS A 20 5.99 -4.00 -12.64
C LYS A 20 6.69 -5.03 -13.54
N PRO A 21 8.04 -5.09 -13.60
CA PRO A 21 8.74 -6.09 -14.42
C PRO A 21 8.46 -7.55 -14.04
N TYR A 22 7.87 -7.80 -12.89
CA TYR A 22 7.54 -9.13 -12.36
C TYR A 22 6.04 -9.44 -12.38
N LEU A 23 5.22 -8.52 -12.89
CA LEU A 23 3.79 -8.71 -13.06
C LEU A 23 3.49 -9.24 -14.48
N ASP A 24 2.44 -10.03 -14.61
CA ASP A 24 1.91 -10.47 -15.90
C ASP A 24 1.03 -9.33 -16.47
N THR A 25 1.69 -8.37 -17.15
CA THR A 25 1.04 -7.15 -17.64
C THR A 25 0.09 -7.37 -18.82
N ASP A 26 0.09 -8.57 -19.43
CA ASP A 26 -0.87 -8.94 -20.46
C ASP A 26 -2.24 -9.33 -19.89
N LYS A 27 -2.33 -9.48 -18.57
CA LYS A 27 -3.55 -9.79 -17.84
C LYS A 27 -4.00 -8.61 -16.97
N THR A 28 -5.24 -8.69 -16.49
CA THR A 28 -5.72 -7.77 -15.46
C THR A 28 -4.92 -7.94 -14.19
N ILE A 29 -4.34 -6.86 -13.69
CA ILE A 29 -3.66 -6.82 -12.39
C ILE A 29 -4.70 -6.58 -11.30
N TYR A 30 -4.78 -7.49 -10.35
CA TYR A 30 -5.67 -7.39 -9.20
C TYR A 30 -4.95 -6.75 -8.02
N ALA A 31 -5.45 -5.62 -7.56
CA ALA A 31 -4.90 -4.89 -6.42
C ALA A 31 -5.94 -4.74 -5.30
N ILE A 32 -5.51 -4.90 -4.07
CA ILE A 32 -6.32 -4.69 -2.87
C ILE A 32 -5.62 -3.69 -1.97
N SER A 33 -6.38 -2.81 -1.33
CA SER A 33 -5.87 -1.92 -0.27
C SER A 33 -6.71 -2.03 0.99
N ILE A 34 -6.06 -2.01 2.16
CA ILE A 34 -6.71 -1.99 3.48
C ILE A 34 -6.52 -0.61 4.09
N GLY A 35 -7.61 -0.05 4.63
CA GLY A 35 -7.62 1.32 5.13
C GLY A 35 -7.40 2.32 3.98
N CYS A 36 -8.08 2.08 2.85
CA CYS A 36 -7.83 2.82 1.61
C CYS A 36 -8.22 4.31 1.70
N GLY A 37 -9.08 4.69 2.64
CA GLY A 37 -9.55 6.05 2.76
C GLY A 37 -10.08 6.60 1.43
N PRO A 38 -9.52 7.72 0.94
CA PRO A 38 -9.86 8.30 -0.35
C PRO A 38 -9.17 7.62 -1.54
N SER A 39 -8.45 6.53 -1.35
CA SER A 39 -7.75 5.72 -2.35
C SER A 39 -6.68 6.47 -3.15
N THR A 40 -5.87 7.24 -2.47
CA THR A 40 -4.73 7.94 -3.11
C THR A 40 -3.72 6.96 -3.71
N GLU A 41 -3.55 5.78 -3.12
CA GLU A 41 -2.71 4.69 -3.62
C GLU A 41 -3.19 4.13 -4.96
N PHE A 42 -4.50 4.13 -5.22
CA PHE A 42 -5.04 3.70 -6.51
C PHE A 42 -4.49 4.56 -7.66
N TYR A 43 -4.41 5.89 -7.47
CA TYR A 43 -3.80 6.78 -8.45
C TYR A 43 -2.32 6.45 -8.67
N GLY A 44 -1.59 6.07 -7.62
CA GLY A 44 -0.21 5.63 -7.73
C GLY A 44 -0.05 4.31 -8.47
N ILE A 45 -0.97 3.36 -8.25
CA ILE A 45 -1.00 2.09 -8.98
C ILE A 45 -1.25 2.33 -10.47
N VAL A 46 -2.27 3.12 -10.80
CA VAL A 46 -2.63 3.42 -12.19
C VAL A 46 -1.53 4.22 -12.91
N ASP A 47 -0.88 5.16 -12.23
CA ASP A 47 0.28 5.89 -12.79
C ASP A 47 1.41 4.94 -13.18
N ALA A 48 1.76 3.99 -12.32
CA ALA A 48 2.81 3.01 -12.59
C ALA A 48 2.41 1.98 -13.66
N LEU A 49 1.12 1.62 -13.72
CA LEU A 49 0.53 0.59 -14.60
C LEU A 49 -0.37 1.21 -15.66
N TYR A 50 -0.03 2.40 -16.18
CA TYR A 50 -0.86 3.15 -17.11
C TYR A 50 -1.19 2.39 -18.41
N ASP A 51 -0.35 1.45 -18.78
CA ASP A 51 -0.45 0.58 -19.96
C ASP A 51 -1.10 -0.79 -19.66
N CYS A 52 -1.52 -1.04 -18.42
CA CYS A 52 -2.12 -2.30 -17.96
C CYS A 52 -3.59 -2.09 -17.60
N GLN A 53 -4.36 -3.18 -17.56
CA GLN A 53 -5.67 -3.20 -16.95
C GLN A 53 -5.54 -3.45 -15.45
N VAL A 54 -6.12 -2.59 -14.61
CA VAL A 54 -6.13 -2.74 -13.15
C VAL A 54 -7.54 -2.96 -12.65
N SER A 55 -7.73 -3.96 -11.79
CA SER A 55 -8.94 -4.16 -10.99
C SER A 55 -8.59 -3.99 -9.51
N TYR A 56 -9.10 -2.93 -8.91
CA TYR A 56 -8.78 -2.53 -7.54
C TYR A 56 -10.00 -2.66 -6.63
N ILE A 57 -9.77 -3.17 -5.42
CA ILE A 57 -10.75 -3.16 -4.33
C ILE A 57 -10.13 -2.48 -3.12
N GLY A 58 -10.74 -1.38 -2.68
CA GLY A 58 -10.36 -0.67 -1.45
C GLY A 58 -11.26 -1.06 -0.29
N PHE A 59 -10.68 -1.46 0.83
CA PHE A 59 -11.38 -1.74 2.09
C PHE A 59 -11.20 -0.58 3.05
N ASP A 60 -12.31 0.01 3.49
CA ASP A 60 -12.30 1.02 4.55
C ASP A 60 -13.66 1.03 5.25
N GLN A 61 -13.65 0.94 6.57
CA GLN A 61 -14.88 0.93 7.37
C GLN A 61 -15.37 2.33 7.73
N ASN A 62 -14.60 3.38 7.42
CA ASN A 62 -14.96 4.74 7.75
C ASN A 62 -15.84 5.38 6.67
N PRO A 63 -17.15 5.63 6.96
CA PRO A 63 -18.08 6.16 5.97
C PRO A 63 -17.80 7.61 5.54
N ILE A 64 -16.88 8.31 6.19
CA ILE A 64 -16.49 9.68 5.80
C ILE A 64 -15.93 9.76 4.38
N TRP A 65 -15.47 8.66 3.84
CA TRP A 65 -14.87 8.58 2.51
C TRP A 65 -15.86 8.30 1.37
N THR A 66 -17.13 8.00 1.69
CA THR A 66 -18.12 7.52 0.71
C THR A 66 -18.26 8.43 -0.51
N ASP A 67 -18.36 9.74 -0.30
CA ASP A 67 -18.54 10.69 -1.41
C ASP A 67 -17.34 10.75 -2.35
N ILE A 68 -16.12 10.77 -1.80
CA ILE A 68 -14.90 10.78 -2.63
C ILE A 68 -14.66 9.42 -3.30
N GLN A 69 -15.05 8.32 -2.66
CA GLN A 69 -14.99 6.99 -3.24
C GLN A 69 -15.97 6.86 -4.41
N ALA A 70 -17.21 7.34 -4.26
CA ALA A 70 -18.19 7.39 -5.36
C ALA A 70 -17.70 8.27 -6.53
N PHE A 71 -17.12 9.43 -6.23
CA PHE A 71 -16.50 10.29 -7.25
C PHE A 71 -15.38 9.54 -8.01
N ASN A 72 -14.51 8.82 -7.30
CA ASN A 72 -13.45 8.04 -7.93
C ASN A 72 -14.01 6.93 -8.84
N GLN A 73 -15.03 6.20 -8.38
CA GLN A 73 -15.70 5.19 -9.21
C GLN A 73 -16.21 5.79 -10.53
N GLY A 74 -16.99 6.87 -10.46
CA GLY A 74 -17.51 7.54 -11.66
C GLY A 74 -16.41 8.04 -12.61
N LYS A 75 -15.30 8.57 -12.05
CA LYS A 75 -14.16 9.04 -12.85
C LYS A 75 -13.52 7.93 -13.69
N PHE A 76 -13.48 6.70 -13.19
CA PHE A 76 -12.81 5.59 -13.84
C PHE A 76 -13.74 4.65 -14.62
N GLU A 77 -15.07 4.87 -14.60
CA GLU A 77 -16.05 4.03 -15.32
C GLU A 77 -15.77 3.88 -16.83
N GLN A 78 -15.20 4.90 -17.46
CA GLN A 78 -14.91 4.92 -18.90
C GLN A 78 -13.46 4.56 -19.24
N THR A 79 -12.71 4.06 -18.26
CA THR A 79 -11.30 3.67 -18.45
C THR A 79 -11.13 2.16 -18.46
N ASN A 80 -9.91 1.70 -18.73
CA ASN A 80 -9.55 0.28 -18.63
C ASN A 80 -9.45 -0.18 -17.17
N HIS A 81 -9.50 0.74 -16.21
CA HIS A 81 -9.32 0.43 -14.80
C HIS A 81 -10.67 0.30 -14.11
N LYS A 82 -10.77 -0.67 -13.20
CA LYS A 82 -11.93 -0.86 -12.36
C LYS A 82 -11.58 -0.53 -10.91
N ILE A 83 -12.42 0.26 -10.27
CA ILE A 83 -12.29 0.58 -8.86
C ILE A 83 -13.59 0.23 -8.12
N GLN A 84 -13.45 -0.48 -7.01
CA GLN A 84 -14.55 -0.88 -6.15
C GLN A 84 -14.18 -0.59 -4.69
N TYR A 85 -15.18 -0.40 -3.86
CA TYR A 85 -15.01 -0.19 -2.42
C TYR A 85 -15.85 -1.18 -1.64
N SER A 86 -15.30 -1.67 -0.53
CA SER A 86 -15.99 -2.57 0.39
C SER A 86 -15.88 -2.07 1.82
N PHE A 87 -17.01 -2.11 2.53
CA PHE A 87 -17.13 -1.83 3.96
C PHE A 87 -17.15 -3.11 4.79
N GLU A 88 -17.13 -4.28 4.14
CA GLU A 88 -17.08 -5.57 4.81
C GLU A 88 -15.73 -5.82 5.49
N ASP A 89 -15.69 -6.79 6.39
CA ASP A 89 -14.42 -7.21 7.00
C ASP A 89 -13.49 -7.82 5.95
N PHE A 90 -12.27 -7.30 5.88
CA PHE A 90 -11.28 -7.73 4.91
C PHE A 90 -10.92 -9.21 5.06
N PHE A 91 -10.78 -9.72 6.29
CA PHE A 91 -10.40 -11.11 6.53
C PHE A 91 -11.52 -12.07 6.13
N GLU A 92 -12.78 -11.71 6.42
CA GLU A 92 -13.94 -12.48 5.97
C GLU A 92 -14.00 -12.49 4.42
N PHE A 93 -13.77 -11.35 3.78
CA PHE A 93 -13.69 -11.27 2.33
C PHE A 93 -12.61 -12.19 1.76
N MET A 94 -11.41 -12.23 2.35
CA MET A 94 -10.28 -13.02 1.87
C MET A 94 -10.32 -14.50 2.27
N ARG A 95 -11.24 -14.92 3.16
CA ARG A 95 -11.35 -16.30 3.65
C ARG A 95 -11.50 -17.36 2.56
N PRO A 96 -12.30 -17.18 1.47
CA PRO A 96 -12.40 -18.16 0.42
C PRO A 96 -11.04 -18.45 -0.24
N SER A 97 -10.70 -19.74 -0.40
CA SER A 97 -9.41 -20.16 -0.96
C SER A 97 -9.18 -19.67 -2.40
N THR A 98 -10.26 -19.41 -3.13
CA THR A 98 -10.23 -18.92 -4.51
C THR A 98 -9.93 -17.42 -4.63
N ARG A 99 -9.96 -16.66 -3.54
CA ARG A 99 -9.65 -15.21 -3.56
C ARG A 99 -8.16 -14.98 -3.40
N TRP A 100 -7.62 -14.14 -4.25
CA TRP A 100 -6.22 -13.73 -4.28
C TRP A 100 -6.08 -12.36 -4.95
N ALA A 101 -4.93 -11.72 -4.80
CA ALA A 101 -4.58 -10.51 -5.52
C ALA A 101 -3.09 -10.51 -5.90
N ASP A 102 -2.75 -9.78 -6.96
CA ASP A 102 -1.35 -9.58 -7.33
C ASP A 102 -0.65 -8.65 -6.35
N ILE A 103 -1.34 -7.60 -5.91
CA ILE A 103 -0.77 -6.55 -5.05
C ILE A 103 -1.72 -6.29 -3.87
N LEU A 104 -1.19 -6.38 -2.66
CA LEU A 104 -1.80 -5.82 -1.46
C LEU A 104 -1.08 -4.54 -1.08
N VAL A 105 -1.83 -3.48 -0.77
CA VAL A 105 -1.29 -2.19 -0.35
C VAL A 105 -1.77 -1.85 1.07
N LEU A 106 -0.82 -1.44 1.92
CA LEU A 106 -1.06 -0.83 3.22
C LEU A 106 -0.35 0.53 3.23
N ASN A 107 -1.11 1.59 2.97
CA ASN A 107 -0.54 2.92 2.80
C ASN A 107 -0.87 3.80 4.02
N TYR A 108 0.10 3.99 4.91
CA TYR A 108 -0.03 4.66 6.22
C TYR A 108 -1.05 4.00 7.16
N PHE A 109 -1.36 2.75 6.89
CA PHE A 109 -2.39 1.99 7.59
C PHE A 109 -1.99 1.64 9.02
N PHE A 110 -0.77 1.16 9.26
CA PHE A 110 -0.35 0.73 10.60
C PHE A 110 -0.27 1.88 11.58
N SER A 111 0.13 3.07 11.15
CA SER A 111 0.13 4.26 12.00
C SER A 111 -1.28 4.63 12.46
N ASP A 112 -2.26 4.53 11.56
CA ASP A 112 -3.66 4.79 11.91
C ASP A 112 -4.26 3.65 12.74
N LEU A 113 -3.95 2.40 12.42
CA LEU A 113 -4.39 1.24 13.20
C LEU A 113 -3.94 1.33 14.66
N ILE A 114 -2.68 1.67 14.91
CA ILE A 114 -2.16 1.83 16.27
C ILE A 114 -2.82 3.00 16.99
N LYS A 115 -3.01 4.09 16.29
CA LYS A 115 -3.58 5.31 16.86
C LYS A 115 -5.03 5.15 17.30
N PHE A 116 -5.82 4.42 16.52
CA PHE A 116 -7.26 4.34 16.71
C PHE A 116 -7.75 2.97 17.21
N HIS A 117 -6.96 1.89 17.02
CA HIS A 117 -7.35 0.50 17.25
C HIS A 117 -6.19 -0.34 17.80
N LYS A 118 -5.48 0.20 18.78
CA LYS A 118 -4.26 -0.43 19.34
C LYS A 118 -4.50 -1.85 19.85
N GLU A 119 -5.67 -2.11 20.42
CA GLU A 119 -6.06 -3.39 21.03
C GLU A 119 -6.12 -4.55 20.02
N ILE A 120 -6.52 -4.28 18.78
CA ILE A 120 -6.64 -5.32 17.76
C ILE A 120 -5.38 -5.48 16.89
N THR A 121 -4.38 -4.58 17.04
CA THR A 121 -3.22 -4.51 16.14
C THR A 121 -2.46 -5.83 16.07
N THR A 122 -2.27 -6.52 17.20
CA THR A 122 -1.51 -7.79 17.23
C THR A 122 -2.24 -8.90 16.48
N ASP A 123 -3.54 -9.02 16.66
CA ASP A 123 -4.35 -10.05 16.00
C ASP A 123 -4.51 -9.75 14.52
N PHE A 124 -4.64 -8.47 14.14
CA PHE A 124 -4.62 -8.04 12.76
C PHE A 124 -3.32 -8.48 12.04
N ILE A 125 -2.16 -8.21 12.64
CA ILE A 125 -0.86 -8.60 12.07
C ILE A 125 -0.77 -10.12 11.89
N LYS A 126 -1.22 -10.93 12.86
CA LYS A 126 -1.22 -12.38 12.76
C LYS A 126 -2.11 -12.88 11.63
N GLN A 127 -3.36 -12.42 11.57
CA GLN A 127 -4.30 -12.82 10.52
C GLN A 127 -3.78 -12.43 9.13
N LEU A 128 -3.22 -11.23 8.99
CA LEU A 128 -2.62 -10.79 7.74
C LEU A 128 -1.41 -11.63 7.35
N ALA A 129 -0.56 -11.99 8.31
CA ALA A 129 0.57 -12.87 8.08
C ALA A 129 0.13 -14.25 7.57
N GLU A 130 -0.94 -14.82 8.11
CA GLU A 130 -1.49 -16.10 7.63
C GLU A 130 -1.97 -16.01 6.18
N LEU A 131 -2.70 -14.98 5.81
CA LEU A 131 -3.11 -14.77 4.41
C LEU A 131 -1.91 -14.65 3.46
N ILE A 132 -0.85 -13.97 3.88
CA ILE A 132 0.39 -13.86 3.09
C ILE A 132 1.07 -15.24 2.98
N LYS A 133 1.15 -16.00 4.05
CA LYS A 133 1.72 -17.37 4.07
C LYS A 133 0.88 -18.37 3.26
N GLU A 134 -0.42 -18.13 3.09
CA GLU A 134 -1.28 -18.90 2.21
C GLU A 134 -1.11 -18.55 0.72
N GLY A 135 -0.26 -17.55 0.39
CA GLY A 135 -0.02 -17.11 -0.98
C GLY A 135 -1.19 -16.33 -1.57
N LYS A 136 -2.02 -15.69 -0.74
CA LYS A 136 -3.15 -14.86 -1.20
C LYS A 136 -2.69 -13.62 -1.98
N PHE A 137 -1.43 -13.21 -1.80
CA PHE A 137 -0.84 -12.05 -2.45
C PHE A 137 0.51 -12.42 -3.05
N LYS A 138 0.81 -11.92 -4.25
CA LYS A 138 2.15 -12.04 -4.86
C LYS A 138 3.10 -10.97 -4.33
N TRP A 139 2.55 -9.79 -4.08
CA TRP A 139 3.29 -8.63 -3.60
C TRP A 139 2.52 -7.93 -2.50
N VAL A 140 3.22 -7.51 -1.44
CA VAL A 140 2.67 -6.65 -0.40
C VAL A 140 3.51 -5.38 -0.34
N VAL A 141 2.87 -4.23 -0.55
CA VAL A 141 3.50 -2.91 -0.49
C VAL A 141 3.02 -2.20 0.77
N ILE A 142 3.95 -1.82 1.61
CA ILE A 142 3.68 -1.14 2.87
C ILE A 142 4.43 0.18 2.87
N ASN A 143 3.71 1.29 3.04
CA ASN A 143 4.29 2.59 3.36
C ASN A 143 3.86 3.01 4.74
N ASP A 144 4.77 3.60 5.51
CA ASP A 144 4.39 4.18 6.79
C ASP A 144 5.34 5.31 7.24
N ILE A 145 5.01 5.93 8.37
CA ILE A 145 5.77 7.04 8.93
C ILE A 145 7.14 6.55 9.41
N PRO A 146 8.24 7.26 9.09
CA PRO A 146 9.60 6.87 9.44
C PRO A 146 9.95 7.19 10.91
N LEU A 147 9.11 6.80 11.86
CA LEU A 147 9.37 6.93 13.29
C LEU A 147 9.89 5.61 13.84
N PHE A 148 11.20 5.47 13.95
CA PHE A 148 11.85 4.21 14.31
C PHE A 148 11.87 3.90 15.81
N TYR A 149 11.75 4.91 16.67
CA TYR A 149 12.02 4.76 18.11
C TYR A 149 10.80 4.85 19.02
N ALA A 150 9.68 5.35 18.53
CA ALA A 150 8.49 5.43 19.36
C ALA A 150 7.79 4.07 19.40
N GLU A 151 7.60 3.51 20.57
CA GLU A 151 6.74 2.34 20.76
C GLU A 151 5.35 2.61 20.16
N GLY A 152 4.82 1.63 19.42
CA GLY A 152 3.50 1.76 18.81
C GLY A 152 3.50 2.62 17.54
N THR A 153 4.56 2.61 16.76
CA THR A 153 4.59 3.24 15.42
C THR A 153 4.27 2.24 14.32
N GLY A 154 3.82 2.74 13.16
CA GLY A 154 3.58 1.93 11.97
C GLY A 154 4.80 1.13 11.55
N TYR A 155 6.01 1.68 11.69
CA TYR A 155 7.26 0.98 11.45
C TYR A 155 7.40 -0.32 12.27
N ILE A 156 7.11 -0.28 13.56
CA ILE A 156 7.21 -1.47 14.42
C ILE A 156 6.22 -2.54 13.99
N CYS A 157 5.00 -2.16 13.60
CA CYS A 157 4.01 -3.10 13.10
C CYS A 157 4.42 -3.71 11.77
N MET A 158 4.98 -2.90 10.86
CA MET A 158 5.54 -3.40 9.61
C MET A 158 6.65 -4.44 9.85
N GLU A 159 7.59 -4.17 10.77
CA GLU A 159 8.66 -5.12 11.11
C GLU A 159 8.13 -6.38 11.82
N LYS A 160 7.07 -6.26 12.64
CA LYS A 160 6.39 -7.43 13.22
C LYS A 160 5.78 -8.30 12.13
N LEU A 161 5.04 -7.71 11.18
CA LEU A 161 4.46 -8.43 10.05
C LEU A 161 5.55 -9.14 9.24
N ILE A 162 6.63 -8.43 8.89
CA ILE A 162 7.75 -8.99 8.14
C ILE A 162 8.35 -10.19 8.86
N ARG A 163 8.52 -10.10 10.18
CA ARG A 163 9.04 -11.21 10.99
C ARG A 163 8.09 -12.41 10.98
N GLU A 164 6.79 -12.18 11.13
CA GLU A 164 5.78 -13.24 11.09
C GLU A 164 5.75 -13.99 9.77
N VAL A 165 5.91 -13.30 8.64
CA VAL A 165 5.87 -13.91 7.30
C VAL A 165 7.19 -14.55 6.89
N SER A 166 8.33 -14.19 7.50
CA SER A 166 9.66 -14.63 7.07
C SER A 166 9.90 -16.15 7.22
N TYR A 167 9.10 -16.83 8.02
CA TYR A 167 9.21 -18.28 8.29
C TYR A 167 8.04 -19.02 7.65
N THR A 168 8.11 -19.26 6.35
CA THR A 168 7.09 -19.97 5.57
C THR A 168 7.75 -21.12 4.80
N PRO A 169 7.33 -22.38 5.01
CA PRO A 169 7.95 -23.52 4.33
C PRO A 169 7.58 -23.58 2.82
N GLU A 170 6.36 -23.19 2.45
CA GLU A 170 5.81 -23.35 1.10
C GLU A 170 6.20 -22.21 0.15
N PHE A 171 6.55 -21.03 0.69
CA PHE A 171 6.87 -19.85 -0.09
C PHE A 171 8.28 -19.34 0.17
N GLU A 172 8.89 -18.77 -0.86
CA GLU A 172 10.06 -17.93 -0.75
C GLU A 172 9.59 -16.49 -0.50
N ILE A 173 9.97 -15.94 0.65
CA ILE A 173 9.66 -14.55 1.01
C ILE A 173 10.92 -13.71 0.84
N LYS A 174 10.84 -12.68 -0.03
CA LYS A 174 11.89 -11.66 -0.14
C LYS A 174 11.35 -10.31 0.29
N VAL A 175 12.10 -9.60 1.11
CA VAL A 175 11.71 -8.30 1.64
C VAL A 175 12.70 -7.24 1.22
N PHE A 176 12.22 -6.23 0.51
CA PHE A 176 12.96 -5.05 0.13
C PHE A 176 12.54 -3.90 1.03
N ARG A 177 13.49 -3.33 1.76
CA ARG A 177 13.26 -2.18 2.65
C ARG A 177 13.95 -0.98 2.10
N ARG A 178 13.28 0.16 2.11
CA ARG A 178 13.84 1.42 1.67
C ARG A 178 13.16 2.61 2.32
N HIS A 179 13.78 3.77 2.21
CA HIS A 179 13.21 5.03 2.66
C HIS A 179 13.46 6.14 1.64
N PHE A 180 12.60 7.14 1.64
CA PHE A 180 12.79 8.32 0.84
C PHE A 180 13.89 9.20 1.44
N SER A 181 14.72 9.80 0.57
CA SER A 181 16.00 10.42 0.91
C SER A 181 15.90 11.80 1.57
N GLU A 182 14.85 12.05 2.32
CA GLU A 182 14.84 13.23 3.18
C GLU A 182 15.92 13.11 4.25
N PRO A 183 16.57 14.22 4.61
CA PRO A 183 17.53 14.22 5.71
C PRO A 183 16.78 13.92 7.00
N ASN A 184 16.60 12.66 7.31
CA ASN A 184 16.15 12.25 8.62
C ASN A 184 17.23 12.60 9.63
N GLN A 185 16.86 13.35 10.62
CA GLN A 185 17.69 13.63 11.80
C GLN A 185 18.09 12.33 12.54
N TYR A 186 17.52 11.20 12.17
CA TYR A 186 17.76 9.89 12.75
C TYR A 186 18.55 9.04 11.77
N GLN A 187 19.82 8.77 12.12
CA GLN A 187 20.78 7.98 11.34
C GLN A 187 20.46 6.47 11.33
N ILE A 188 19.22 6.06 11.11
CA ILE A 188 18.93 4.64 11.01
C ILE A 188 19.01 4.23 9.56
N SER A 189 19.83 3.23 9.30
CA SER A 189 19.92 2.55 8.02
C SER A 189 18.73 1.64 7.83
N TYR A 190 17.70 2.12 7.13
CA TYR A 190 16.58 1.32 6.69
C TYR A 190 16.68 1.09 5.18
N GLY A 191 17.45 0.08 4.79
CA GLY A 191 17.63 -0.29 3.38
C GLY A 191 18.17 0.85 2.50
N ASN A 192 17.88 0.77 1.20
CA ASN A 192 18.36 1.73 0.22
C ASN A 192 17.53 3.02 0.24
N LYS A 193 18.20 4.15 0.08
CA LYS A 193 17.54 5.44 -0.18
C LYS A 193 17.01 5.48 -1.61
N ILE A 194 15.81 6.02 -1.79
CA ILE A 194 15.23 6.31 -3.10
C ILE A 194 14.97 7.79 -3.26
N SER A 195 14.77 8.25 -4.50
CA SER A 195 14.43 9.65 -4.77
C SER A 195 13.16 10.06 -4.04
N ASN A 196 13.18 11.23 -3.41
CA ASN A 196 12.01 11.81 -2.76
C ASN A 196 11.18 12.73 -3.68
N HIS A 197 11.56 12.91 -4.93
CA HIS A 197 10.76 13.68 -5.89
C HIS A 197 9.44 12.96 -6.18
N LEU A 198 8.37 13.73 -6.33
CA LEU A 198 7.08 13.19 -6.72
C LEU A 198 7.13 12.68 -8.17
N ASN A 199 6.51 11.54 -8.44
CA ASN A 199 6.28 11.04 -9.80
C ASN A 199 5.03 11.69 -10.40
N ILE A 200 3.99 11.84 -9.58
CA ILE A 200 2.71 12.41 -9.99
C ILE A 200 2.79 13.93 -9.82
N PRO A 201 2.63 14.71 -10.90
CA PRO A 201 2.73 16.17 -10.83
C PRO A 201 1.59 16.78 -10.02
N ILE A 202 1.86 17.90 -9.38
CA ILE A 202 0.85 18.70 -8.67
C ILE A 202 0.51 19.90 -9.54
N GLU A 203 -0.77 20.12 -9.78
CA GLU A 203 -1.24 21.33 -10.49
C GLU A 203 -0.93 22.59 -9.68
N GLU A 204 -0.52 23.66 -10.36
CA GLU A 204 -0.13 24.93 -9.74
C GLU A 204 -1.25 25.55 -8.90
N SER A 205 -2.49 25.45 -9.33
CA SER A 205 -3.67 25.90 -8.58
C SER A 205 -3.81 25.21 -7.23
N VAL A 206 -3.46 23.91 -7.15
CA VAL A 206 -3.47 23.13 -5.91
C VAL A 206 -2.32 23.55 -5.01
N VAL A 207 -1.13 23.82 -5.58
CA VAL A 207 0.03 24.31 -4.81
C VAL A 207 -0.29 25.64 -4.16
N GLN A 208 -0.84 26.58 -4.91
CA GLN A 208 -1.19 27.92 -4.42
C GLN A 208 -2.26 27.90 -3.33
N SER A 209 -3.27 27.03 -3.48
CA SER A 209 -4.43 27.00 -2.58
C SER A 209 -4.21 26.18 -1.30
N TYR A 210 -3.41 25.11 -1.35
CA TYR A 210 -3.39 24.09 -0.28
C TYR A 210 -2.00 23.76 0.26
N SER A 211 -0.93 24.30 -0.33
CA SER A 211 0.46 24.02 0.07
C SER A 211 0.73 22.52 0.35
N PRO A 212 0.51 21.64 -0.64
CA PRO A 212 0.69 20.20 -0.47
C PRO A 212 2.15 19.87 -0.25
N PHE A 213 2.42 18.68 0.32
CA PHE A 213 3.76 18.16 0.40
C PHE A 213 4.32 17.90 -1.00
N SER A 214 5.49 18.46 -1.28
CA SER A 214 6.16 18.39 -2.59
C SER A 214 7.18 17.26 -2.71
N VAL A 215 7.37 16.49 -1.66
CA VAL A 215 8.35 15.40 -1.59
C VAL A 215 7.80 14.19 -0.87
N CYS A 216 8.26 13.00 -1.23
CA CYS A 216 8.02 11.76 -0.52
C CYS A 216 8.76 11.74 0.83
N GLY A 217 8.28 11.00 1.81
CA GLY A 217 8.87 11.01 3.15
C GLY A 217 8.54 9.78 4.00
N SER A 218 8.08 8.67 3.39
CA SER A 218 7.79 7.42 4.11
C SER A 218 9.00 6.50 4.20
N ILE A 219 8.87 5.47 5.03
CA ILE A 219 9.57 4.21 4.88
C ILE A 219 8.69 3.25 4.09
N GLN A 220 9.32 2.36 3.34
CA GLN A 220 8.61 1.45 2.46
C GLN A 220 9.18 0.03 2.57
N ALA A 221 8.31 -0.95 2.72
CA ALA A 221 8.64 -2.36 2.59
C ALA A 221 7.85 -2.95 1.42
N ILE A 222 8.53 -3.74 0.59
CA ILE A 222 7.93 -4.53 -0.48
C ILE A 222 8.25 -5.98 -0.18
N ILE A 223 7.21 -6.78 0.01
CA ILE A 223 7.32 -8.22 0.28
C ILE A 223 6.93 -8.97 -0.99
N MET A 224 7.84 -9.76 -1.52
CA MET A 224 7.58 -10.70 -2.59
C MET A 224 7.23 -12.06 -2.00
N VAL A 225 6.13 -12.65 -2.47
CA VAL A 225 5.67 -13.98 -2.07
C VAL A 225 5.70 -14.88 -3.30
N LYS A 226 6.64 -15.80 -3.37
CA LYS A 226 6.83 -16.72 -4.51
C LYS A 226 6.68 -18.16 -4.05
N SER A 227 5.82 -18.93 -4.71
CA SER A 227 5.75 -20.38 -4.46
C SER A 227 7.09 -21.05 -4.77
N LYS A 228 7.53 -21.95 -3.89
CA LYS A 228 8.75 -22.77 -4.11
C LYS A 228 8.53 -23.90 -5.11
N ASN A 229 7.28 -24.18 -5.45
CA ASN A 229 6.88 -25.30 -6.32
C ASN A 229 6.59 -24.88 -7.78
N LEU A 230 7.03 -23.67 -8.17
CA LEU A 230 6.89 -23.13 -9.55
C LEU A 230 8.26 -22.88 -10.17
#